data_eb08d7e8da2cbb67da895b8eafc39ca7
#
_entry.id   eb08d7e8da2cbb67da895b8eafc39ca7
#
_cell.length_a   1.000
_cell.length_b   1.000
_cell.length_c   1.000
_cell.angle_alpha   90.00
_cell.angle_beta   90.00
_cell.angle_gamma   90.00
#
_symmetry.space_group_name_H-M   'P 1'
#
loop_
_entity.id
_entity.type
_entity.pdbx_description
1 polymer ?
#
loop_
_entity_poly.entity_id
_entity_poly.type
_entity_poly.pdbx_seq_one_letter_code
_entity_poly.pdbx_strand_id
1 'polypeptide(L)'
;MKVEDLVADFLRENNYLKTLETFEREYGKAFEGPVKEGLSEIVQDRYATQQIALQDEKRLENDEDPRIEVLQKQVTEWKLPYPRRPTRIARDINELVLSTCLINYKDQDYLFCATVKGKIFAKKLPQDVTLAVHEIPGGSAAIKKLIPFGSSQLLVLTMNGALHLCNYQFDKVKLQVLYSVSTHQRLLVDAKAIGLLCVTLGWDRKIKVFHIENQVTFLCDYELPLQGTAFDLIEYRDQIMLVVGISDSSVLHVLTLHDNSLRFVYRIALCEAQYMVDLFSPRSISILQTSLSPLVAVGTSHEPFMRIIVTRLDIPRDRATIRRDLVLRNINSHLSQNKFSQSLITWRVLPDHSTCGIWALGDDGLFKGIDLITGAVYQNEGFEGRAKCFVHSDSFFIASGSCSVMWLP
;
A
#
# COMPACT_ATOMS: atom_id res chain seq x y z
N MET A 1 -22.40 11.68 14.83
CA MET A 1 -23.49 11.11 14.01
C MET A 1 -24.62 10.74 14.97
N LYS A 2 -25.81 11.23 14.75
CA LYS A 2 -26.99 10.92 15.58
C LYS A 2 -27.82 9.86 14.88
N VAL A 3 -28.63 9.13 15.62
CA VAL A 3 -29.48 8.06 15.06
C VAL A 3 -30.48 8.64 14.07
N GLU A 4 -30.98 9.84 14.35
CA GLU A 4 -31.94 10.55 13.51
C GLU A 4 -31.37 10.89 12.14
N ASP A 5 -30.06 11.26 12.06
CA ASP A 5 -29.39 11.52 10.80
C ASP A 5 -29.33 10.24 9.93
N LEU A 6 -29.08 9.09 10.56
CA LEU A 6 -29.05 7.78 9.88
C LEU A 6 -30.42 7.37 9.35
N VAL A 7 -31.48 7.60 10.16
CA VAL A 7 -32.86 7.29 9.74
C VAL A 7 -33.29 8.17 8.58
N ALA A 8 -33.00 9.46 8.65
CA ALA A 8 -33.34 10.40 7.57
C ALA A 8 -32.63 10.05 6.27
N ASP A 9 -31.34 9.69 6.33
CA ASP A 9 -30.56 9.28 5.17
C ASP A 9 -31.08 7.97 4.56
N PHE A 10 -31.38 6.97 5.39
CA PHE A 10 -32.01 5.71 4.96
C PHE A 10 -33.34 5.94 4.25
N LEU A 11 -34.22 6.82 4.78
CA LEU A 11 -35.50 7.14 4.16
C LEU A 11 -35.30 7.82 2.79
N ARG A 12 -34.27 8.67 2.67
CA ARG A 12 -33.93 9.36 1.42
C ARG A 12 -33.37 8.39 0.36
N GLU A 13 -32.42 7.54 0.72
CA GLU A 13 -31.81 6.54 -0.18
C GLU A 13 -32.83 5.56 -0.75
N ASN A 14 -33.84 5.19 0.06
CA ASN A 14 -34.87 4.24 -0.36
C ASN A 14 -36.11 4.92 -0.96
N ASN A 15 -36.04 6.22 -1.27
CA ASN A 15 -37.15 7.00 -1.84
C ASN A 15 -38.44 7.04 -1.00
N TYR A 16 -38.34 6.89 0.32
CA TYR A 16 -39.46 7.07 1.24
C TYR A 16 -39.72 8.53 1.58
N LEU A 17 -39.86 9.39 0.55
CA LEU A 17 -39.86 10.85 0.68
C LEU A 17 -40.99 11.37 1.55
N LYS A 18 -42.20 10.78 1.49
CA LYS A 18 -43.35 11.17 2.34
C LYS A 18 -43.08 10.84 3.82
N THR A 19 -42.43 9.72 4.09
CA THR A 19 -42.07 9.32 5.45
C THR A 19 -40.96 10.24 5.98
N LEU A 20 -40.00 10.58 5.15
CA LEU A 20 -38.94 11.54 5.49
C LEU A 20 -39.52 12.91 5.86
N GLU A 21 -40.41 13.44 5.03
CA GLU A 21 -41.07 14.73 5.29
C GLU A 21 -41.86 14.71 6.63
N THR A 22 -42.52 13.61 6.93
CA THR A 22 -43.24 13.44 8.20
C THR A 22 -42.28 13.36 9.38
N PHE A 23 -41.20 12.62 9.22
CA PHE A 23 -40.14 12.46 10.24
C PHE A 23 -39.44 13.79 10.54
N GLU A 24 -39.08 14.57 9.51
CA GLU A 24 -38.48 15.91 9.65
C GLU A 24 -39.43 16.88 10.36
N ARG A 25 -40.73 16.81 10.08
CA ARG A 25 -41.75 17.64 10.73
C ARG A 25 -41.92 17.31 12.20
N GLU A 26 -41.93 16.02 12.54
CA GLU A 26 -42.03 15.57 13.93
C GLU A 26 -40.77 15.89 14.73
N TYR A 27 -39.60 15.76 14.10
CA TYR A 27 -38.31 16.08 14.72
C TYR A 27 -38.04 17.59 14.81
N GLY A 28 -38.76 18.38 14.02
CA GLY A 28 -38.64 19.85 14.00
C GLY A 28 -37.40 20.37 13.30
N LYS A 29 -36.72 19.55 12.47
CA LYS A 29 -35.51 19.94 11.75
C LYS A 29 -35.39 19.14 10.44
N ALA A 30 -35.03 19.84 9.35
CA ALA A 30 -34.61 19.17 8.12
C ALA A 30 -33.19 18.59 8.24
N PHE A 31 -32.97 17.43 7.68
CA PHE A 31 -31.67 16.76 7.66
C PHE A 31 -30.95 17.00 6.34
N GLU A 32 -29.81 17.69 6.41
CA GLU A 32 -29.01 18.06 5.25
C GLU A 32 -27.81 17.11 5.07
N GLY A 33 -27.66 16.60 3.84
CA GLY A 33 -26.50 15.87 3.39
C GLY A 33 -26.51 14.38 3.71
N PRO A 34 -25.66 13.61 3.02
CA PRO A 34 -25.48 12.19 3.29
C PRO A 34 -24.68 11.96 4.57
N VAL A 35 -24.98 10.91 5.29
CA VAL A 35 -24.16 10.44 6.42
C VAL A 35 -22.91 9.71 5.90
N LYS A 36 -21.86 9.63 6.72
CA LYS A 36 -20.61 8.95 6.35
C LYS A 36 -20.79 7.44 6.11
N GLU A 37 -21.77 6.85 6.78
CA GLU A 37 -22.06 5.43 6.73
C GLU A 37 -23.58 5.26 6.93
N GLY A 38 -24.25 4.68 5.95
CA GLY A 38 -25.71 4.55 5.92
C GLY A 38 -26.23 3.52 6.91
N LEU A 39 -27.49 3.66 7.34
CA LEU A 39 -28.13 2.73 8.27
C LEU A 39 -28.12 1.28 7.75
N SER A 40 -28.36 1.09 6.46
CA SER A 40 -28.32 -0.23 5.81
C SER A 40 -26.94 -0.89 5.93
N GLU A 41 -25.87 -0.12 5.75
CA GLU A 41 -24.49 -0.59 5.88
C GLU A 41 -24.18 -1.00 7.31
N ILE A 42 -24.58 -0.18 8.30
CA ILE A 42 -24.41 -0.48 9.74
C ILE A 42 -25.12 -1.75 10.13
N VAL A 43 -26.37 -1.92 9.68
CA VAL A 43 -27.18 -3.12 9.99
C VAL A 43 -26.56 -4.37 9.35
N GLN A 44 -26.15 -4.30 8.08
CA GLN A 44 -25.48 -5.41 7.39
C GLN A 44 -24.18 -5.78 8.07
N ASP A 45 -23.38 -4.79 8.47
CA ASP A 45 -22.13 -4.98 9.19
C ASP A 45 -22.35 -5.67 10.56
N ARG A 46 -23.35 -5.23 11.32
CA ARG A 46 -23.73 -5.87 12.59
C ARG A 46 -24.19 -7.31 12.40
N TYR A 47 -24.99 -7.56 11.37
CA TYR A 47 -25.45 -8.91 11.06
C TYR A 47 -24.28 -9.81 10.67
N ALA A 48 -23.40 -9.35 9.80
CA ALA A 48 -22.19 -10.08 9.41
C ALA A 48 -21.31 -10.39 10.63
N THR A 49 -21.14 -9.41 11.53
CA THR A 49 -20.38 -9.58 12.79
C THR A 49 -20.98 -10.66 13.68
N GLN A 50 -22.31 -10.66 13.85
CA GLN A 50 -22.99 -11.71 14.62
C GLN A 50 -22.79 -13.10 14.02
N GLN A 51 -22.87 -13.22 12.69
CA GLN A 51 -22.64 -14.50 12.02
C GLN A 51 -21.19 -14.99 12.20
N ILE A 52 -20.21 -14.09 12.16
CA ILE A 52 -18.80 -14.43 12.40
C ILE A 52 -18.60 -14.86 13.86
N ALA A 53 -19.16 -14.12 14.84
CA ALA A 53 -19.06 -14.48 16.24
C ALA A 53 -19.66 -15.87 16.53
N LEU A 54 -20.84 -16.16 15.97
CA LEU A 54 -21.47 -17.48 16.08
C LEU A 54 -20.65 -18.60 15.41
N GLN A 55 -19.93 -18.27 14.34
CA GLN A 55 -19.01 -19.21 13.70
C GLN A 55 -17.75 -19.39 14.55
N ASP A 56 -17.22 -18.34 15.15
CA ASP A 56 -16.03 -18.40 16.01
C ASP A 56 -16.30 -19.14 17.33
N GLU A 57 -17.50 -19.00 17.93
CA GLU A 57 -17.90 -19.83 19.07
C GLU A 57 -17.91 -21.33 18.73
N LYS A 58 -18.45 -21.70 17.55
CA LYS A 58 -18.40 -23.08 17.06
C LYS A 58 -16.99 -23.57 16.70
N ARG A 59 -16.03 -22.66 16.42
CA ARG A 59 -14.65 -22.96 16.07
C ARG A 59 -13.76 -23.15 17.28
N LEU A 60 -14.04 -22.48 18.40
CA LEU A 60 -13.32 -22.69 19.66
C LEU A 60 -13.52 -24.11 20.21
N GLU A 61 -14.53 -24.84 19.72
CA GLU A 61 -14.74 -26.26 20.02
C GLU A 61 -13.85 -27.21 19.17
N ASN A 62 -13.26 -26.72 18.06
CA ASN A 62 -12.35 -27.46 17.21
C ASN A 62 -11.03 -26.68 17.06
N ASP A 63 -9.91 -27.22 17.54
CA ASP A 63 -8.58 -26.60 17.66
C ASP A 63 -7.93 -26.08 16.34
N GLU A 64 -8.64 -26.01 15.21
CA GLU A 64 -8.09 -25.57 13.92
C GLU A 64 -8.74 -24.28 13.42
N ASP A 65 -7.95 -23.19 13.33
CA ASP A 65 -8.40 -21.94 12.70
C ASP A 65 -8.40 -22.11 11.16
N PRO A 66 -9.58 -22.16 10.49
CA PRO A 66 -9.67 -22.37 9.06
C PRO A 66 -9.03 -21.26 8.23
N ARG A 67 -8.75 -20.09 8.84
CA ARG A 67 -8.00 -18.99 8.19
C ARG A 67 -6.55 -19.38 7.97
N ILE A 68 -5.96 -20.14 8.90
CA ILE A 68 -4.61 -20.68 8.77
C ILE A 68 -4.56 -21.73 7.65
N GLU A 69 -5.55 -22.58 7.54
CA GLU A 69 -5.64 -23.56 6.44
C GLU A 69 -5.68 -22.89 5.06
N VAL A 70 -6.40 -21.77 4.94
CA VAL A 70 -6.43 -20.97 3.70
C VAL A 70 -5.05 -20.37 3.40
N LEU A 71 -4.31 -19.92 4.43
CA LEU A 71 -2.94 -19.43 4.26
C LEU A 71 -1.97 -20.54 3.89
N GLN A 72 -2.03 -21.69 4.54
CA GLN A 72 -1.15 -22.84 4.28
C GLN A 72 -1.22 -23.33 2.81
N LYS A 73 -2.35 -23.11 2.14
CA LYS A 73 -2.51 -23.42 0.71
C LYS A 73 -1.80 -22.42 -0.23
N GLN A 74 -1.38 -21.26 0.29
CA GLN A 74 -0.83 -20.16 -0.50
C GLN A 74 0.56 -19.71 -0.05
N VAL A 75 0.92 -20.03 1.19
CA VAL A 75 2.14 -19.58 1.86
C VAL A 75 2.92 -20.78 2.34
N THR A 76 4.21 -20.82 2.05
CA THR A 76 5.11 -21.87 2.54
C THR A 76 5.63 -21.50 3.94
N GLU A 77 6.10 -22.49 4.69
CA GLU A 77 6.74 -22.26 5.96
C GLU A 77 8.04 -21.45 5.80
N TRP A 78 8.30 -20.57 6.77
CA TRP A 78 9.52 -19.77 6.78
C TRP A 78 10.76 -20.64 6.98
N LYS A 79 11.55 -20.78 5.94
CA LYS A 79 12.83 -21.49 6.02
C LYS A 79 13.95 -20.48 6.20
N LEU A 80 14.72 -20.66 7.27
CA LEU A 80 15.98 -19.93 7.47
C LEU A 80 17.00 -20.36 6.38
N PRO A 81 17.91 -19.49 5.94
CA PRO A 81 18.44 -18.37 6.69
C PRO A 81 17.86 -17.02 6.26
N TYR A 82 17.96 -16.09 7.16
CA TYR A 82 17.96 -14.67 6.92
C TYR A 82 19.04 -14.25 5.93
N PRO A 83 18.89 -13.06 5.30
CA PRO A 83 20.03 -12.40 4.66
C PRO A 83 21.15 -12.29 5.67
N ARG A 84 22.27 -12.96 5.38
CA ARG A 84 23.27 -13.30 6.42
C ARG A 84 24.18 -12.15 6.82
N ARG A 85 24.38 -11.14 5.97
CA ARG A 85 25.36 -10.08 6.25
C ARG A 85 24.89 -8.74 5.72
N PRO A 86 24.64 -7.77 6.60
CA PRO A 86 24.45 -6.40 6.15
C PRO A 86 25.80 -5.84 5.65
N THR A 87 25.77 -5.31 4.44
CA THR A 87 26.90 -4.58 3.86
C THR A 87 26.46 -3.15 3.61
N ARG A 88 27.20 -2.17 4.13
CA ARG A 88 26.87 -0.77 3.91
C ARG A 88 27.23 -0.40 2.47
N ILE A 89 26.23 0.03 1.68
CA ILE A 89 26.42 0.32 0.27
C ILE A 89 26.63 1.79 -0.04
N ALA A 90 26.27 2.73 0.78
CA ALA A 90 26.42 4.13 0.41
C ALA A 90 26.92 4.97 1.57
N ARG A 91 28.14 5.43 1.45
CA ARG A 91 28.68 6.55 2.23
C ARG A 91 28.81 7.83 1.41
N ASP A 92 28.61 7.75 0.11
CA ASP A 92 28.80 8.84 -0.87
C ASP A 92 27.54 9.69 -1.07
N ILE A 93 26.35 9.22 -0.60
CA ILE A 93 25.13 10.01 -0.64
C ILE A 93 24.94 10.70 0.71
N ASN A 94 25.31 11.99 0.79
CA ASN A 94 25.15 12.83 1.99
C ASN A 94 23.77 13.50 2.06
N GLU A 95 22.74 12.84 1.55
CA GLU A 95 21.38 13.34 1.47
C GLU A 95 20.41 12.22 1.83
N LEU A 96 19.22 12.59 2.38
CA LEU A 96 18.18 11.61 2.69
C LEU A 96 17.63 11.01 1.39
N VAL A 97 17.75 9.69 1.25
CA VAL A 97 17.17 8.93 0.15
C VAL A 97 15.71 8.62 0.49
N LEU A 98 14.79 9.02 -0.39
CA LEU A 98 13.35 8.85 -0.23
C LEU A 98 12.77 7.70 -1.05
N SER A 99 13.41 7.36 -2.14
CA SER A 99 12.99 6.26 -3.01
C SER A 99 14.17 5.62 -3.70
N THR A 100 14.10 4.31 -3.86
CA THR A 100 15.06 3.51 -4.63
C THR A 100 14.34 2.64 -5.64
N CYS A 101 14.97 2.38 -6.77
CA CYS A 101 14.52 1.34 -7.69
C CYS A 101 15.71 0.63 -8.34
N LEU A 102 15.44 -0.57 -8.83
CA LEU A 102 16.40 -1.40 -9.57
C LEU A 102 15.98 -1.51 -11.02
N ILE A 103 16.96 -1.45 -11.92
CA ILE A 103 16.80 -1.83 -13.32
C ILE A 103 17.91 -2.81 -13.66
N ASN A 104 17.52 -3.98 -14.16
CA ASN A 104 18.44 -4.91 -14.77
C ASN A 104 18.57 -4.55 -16.26
N TYR A 105 19.79 -4.28 -16.69
CA TYR A 105 20.09 -3.98 -18.09
C TYR A 105 21.28 -4.82 -18.55
N LYS A 106 21.08 -5.70 -19.51
CA LYS A 106 22.10 -6.64 -20.04
C LYS A 106 22.81 -7.42 -18.92
N ASP A 107 22.03 -8.06 -18.05
CA ASP A 107 22.48 -8.85 -16.89
C ASP A 107 23.29 -8.07 -15.85
N GLN A 108 23.18 -6.75 -15.88
CA GLN A 108 23.79 -5.86 -14.90
C GLN A 108 22.73 -5.09 -14.13
N ASP A 109 22.80 -5.16 -12.80
CA ASP A 109 21.88 -4.43 -11.93
C ASP A 109 22.37 -2.99 -11.71
N TYR A 110 21.43 -2.06 -11.88
CA TYR A 110 21.61 -0.64 -11.62
C TYR A 110 20.62 -0.21 -10.52
N LEU A 111 21.16 0.41 -9.49
CA LEU A 111 20.39 1.01 -8.40
C LEU A 111 20.27 2.52 -8.64
N PHE A 112 19.05 3.01 -8.64
CA PHE A 112 18.76 4.44 -8.66
C PHE A 112 18.24 4.87 -7.30
N CYS A 113 18.88 5.90 -6.71
CA CYS A 113 18.53 6.46 -5.41
C CYS A 113 18.09 7.91 -5.58
N ALA A 114 16.85 8.22 -5.24
CA ALA A 114 16.30 9.57 -5.30
C ALA A 114 16.30 10.24 -3.93
N THR A 115 16.68 11.52 -3.88
CA THR A 115 16.92 12.24 -2.64
C THR A 115 15.90 13.35 -2.39
N VAL A 116 15.89 13.80 -1.14
CA VAL A 116 15.10 14.95 -0.68
C VAL A 116 15.45 16.24 -1.40
N LYS A 117 16.67 16.34 -1.98
CA LYS A 117 17.13 17.53 -2.73
C LYS A 117 16.90 17.43 -4.25
N GLY A 118 16.09 16.46 -4.69
CA GLY A 118 15.76 16.33 -6.12
C GLY A 118 16.84 15.69 -6.99
N LYS A 119 17.82 15.02 -6.38
CA LYS A 119 18.90 14.34 -7.09
C LYS A 119 18.62 12.85 -7.24
N ILE A 120 19.09 12.27 -8.33
CA ILE A 120 19.05 10.85 -8.63
C ILE A 120 20.48 10.35 -8.80
N PHE A 121 20.92 9.50 -7.88
CA PHE A 121 22.20 8.81 -7.96
C PHE A 121 22.00 7.50 -8.71
N ALA A 122 22.74 7.31 -9.80
CA ALA A 122 22.79 6.07 -10.55
C ALA A 122 24.02 5.27 -10.11
N LYS A 123 23.82 4.06 -9.63
CA LYS A 123 24.87 3.18 -9.10
C LYS A 123 24.87 1.85 -9.83
N LYS A 124 26.04 1.26 -9.97
CA LYS A 124 26.23 -0.08 -10.51
C LYS A 124 26.46 -1.06 -9.37
N LEU A 125 25.69 -2.15 -9.35
CA LEU A 125 25.80 -3.22 -8.37
C LEU A 125 26.54 -4.43 -8.95
N PRO A 126 27.18 -5.29 -8.12
CA PRO A 126 27.31 -5.16 -6.65
C PRO A 126 28.46 -4.26 -6.20
N GLN A 127 29.21 -3.66 -7.12
CA GLN A 127 30.44 -2.89 -6.80
C GLN A 127 30.17 -1.60 -6.04
N ASP A 128 28.92 -1.17 -5.95
CA ASP A 128 28.47 0.08 -5.28
C ASP A 128 29.18 1.35 -5.83
N VAL A 129 29.40 1.38 -7.12
CA VAL A 129 30.03 2.52 -7.79
C VAL A 129 28.99 3.50 -8.28
N THR A 130 29.07 4.75 -7.80
CA THR A 130 28.27 5.85 -8.35
C THR A 130 28.76 6.21 -9.73
N LEU A 131 27.91 6.02 -10.74
CA LEU A 131 28.20 6.32 -12.13
C LEU A 131 27.94 7.79 -12.46
N ALA A 132 26.83 8.34 -11.95
CA ALA A 132 26.41 9.70 -12.18
C ALA A 132 25.41 10.18 -11.13
N VAL A 133 25.29 11.51 -11.03
CA VAL A 133 24.25 12.21 -10.28
C VAL A 133 23.48 13.08 -11.26
N HIS A 134 22.16 12.90 -11.29
CA HIS A 134 21.26 13.61 -12.18
C HIS A 134 20.32 14.52 -11.39
N GLU A 135 19.97 15.66 -11.96
CA GLU A 135 18.94 16.56 -11.45
C GLU A 135 17.80 16.64 -12.46
N ILE A 136 16.56 16.73 -11.94
CA ILE A 136 15.38 16.90 -12.79
C ILE A 136 15.21 18.39 -13.09
N PRO A 137 14.95 18.76 -14.36
CA PRO A 137 14.67 20.15 -14.72
C PRO A 137 13.46 20.71 -13.93
N GLY A 138 13.59 21.95 -13.48
CA GLY A 138 12.50 22.64 -12.75
C GLY A 138 12.71 22.80 -11.26
N GLY A 139 13.88 22.41 -10.72
CA GLY A 139 14.29 22.76 -9.37
C GLY A 139 14.49 21.59 -8.42
N SER A 140 14.92 21.91 -7.20
CA SER A 140 15.29 20.98 -6.13
C SER A 140 14.08 20.35 -5.39
N ALA A 141 12.97 20.08 -6.08
CA ALA A 141 11.82 19.44 -5.45
C ALA A 141 12.19 18.01 -5.05
N ALA A 142 11.92 17.65 -3.78
CA ALA A 142 12.16 16.31 -3.27
C ALA A 142 11.49 15.25 -4.15
N ILE A 143 12.22 14.22 -4.53
CA ILE A 143 11.70 13.12 -5.33
C ILE A 143 11.06 12.11 -4.38
N LYS A 144 9.75 11.98 -4.45
CA LYS A 144 8.97 11.08 -3.58
C LYS A 144 9.06 9.63 -4.03
N LYS A 145 9.05 9.39 -5.35
CA LYS A 145 9.00 8.03 -5.91
C LYS A 145 9.80 7.91 -7.19
N LEU A 146 10.55 6.82 -7.30
CA LEU A 146 11.11 6.30 -8.53
C LEU A 146 10.44 4.99 -8.88
N ILE A 147 9.99 4.84 -10.10
CA ILE A 147 9.38 3.60 -10.60
C ILE A 147 10.10 3.21 -11.90
N PRO A 148 10.66 2.01 -11.98
CA PRO A 148 11.19 1.50 -13.24
C PRO A 148 10.06 1.29 -14.23
N PHE A 149 10.27 1.67 -15.47
CA PHE A 149 9.26 1.57 -16.52
C PHE A 149 9.91 1.06 -17.81
N GLY A 150 9.49 -0.10 -18.26
CA GLY A 150 10.18 -0.81 -19.32
C GLY A 150 11.66 -1.13 -18.97
N SER A 151 12.51 -1.26 -19.97
CA SER A 151 13.91 -1.69 -19.80
C SER A 151 14.91 -0.56 -19.54
N SER A 152 14.53 0.69 -19.80
CA SER A 152 15.45 1.85 -19.72
C SER A 152 14.77 3.15 -19.27
N GLN A 153 13.51 3.10 -18.94
CA GLN A 153 12.77 4.29 -18.55
C GLN A 153 12.53 4.32 -17.04
N LEU A 154 12.36 5.52 -16.52
CA LEU A 154 12.05 5.82 -15.13
C LEU A 154 10.89 6.80 -15.08
N LEU A 155 9.90 6.51 -14.25
CA LEU A 155 8.95 7.50 -13.79
C LEU A 155 9.51 8.15 -12.53
N VAL A 156 9.68 9.44 -12.57
CA VAL A 156 10.19 10.24 -11.47
C VAL A 156 9.05 11.13 -10.95
N LEU A 157 8.59 10.88 -9.73
CA LEU A 157 7.52 11.66 -9.13
C LEU A 157 8.04 12.48 -7.96
N THR A 158 7.78 13.77 -8.01
CA THR A 158 8.21 14.72 -6.99
C THR A 158 7.15 14.93 -5.92
N MET A 159 7.54 15.36 -4.74
CA MET A 159 6.60 15.61 -3.62
C MET A 159 5.54 16.66 -3.96
N ASN A 160 5.87 17.63 -4.80
CA ASN A 160 4.92 18.67 -5.25
C ASN A 160 3.96 18.21 -6.35
N GLY A 161 3.95 16.90 -6.67
CA GLY A 161 3.01 16.32 -7.62
C GLY A 161 3.40 16.41 -9.08
N ALA A 162 4.65 16.65 -9.43
CA ALA A 162 5.11 16.52 -10.82
C ALA A 162 5.51 15.06 -11.14
N LEU A 163 5.09 14.58 -12.30
CA LEU A 163 5.47 13.30 -12.88
C LEU A 163 6.32 13.57 -14.11
N HIS A 164 7.51 12.97 -14.13
CA HIS A 164 8.43 13.03 -15.26
C HIS A 164 8.64 11.62 -15.81
N LEU A 165 8.43 11.45 -17.10
CA LEU A 165 8.87 10.29 -17.85
C LEU A 165 10.31 10.54 -18.32
N CYS A 166 11.23 9.71 -17.86
CA CYS A 166 12.64 9.85 -18.15
C CYS A 166 13.17 8.59 -18.87
N ASN A 167 14.13 8.76 -19.76
CA ASN A 167 14.89 7.68 -20.38
C ASN A 167 16.32 7.70 -19.86
N TYR A 168 16.81 6.56 -19.39
CA TYR A 168 18.19 6.39 -18.95
C TYR A 168 19.02 5.71 -20.04
N GLN A 169 20.00 6.41 -20.56
CA GLN A 169 20.93 5.92 -21.57
C GLN A 169 22.15 5.28 -20.88
N PHE A 170 22.13 3.96 -20.70
CA PHE A 170 23.16 3.23 -19.95
C PHE A 170 24.55 3.41 -20.52
N ASP A 171 24.70 3.40 -21.86
CA ASP A 171 26.01 3.55 -22.53
C ASP A 171 26.60 4.97 -22.35
N LYS A 172 25.77 5.98 -22.19
CA LYS A 172 26.18 7.39 -22.01
C LYS A 172 26.10 7.86 -20.56
N VAL A 173 25.59 7.00 -19.67
CA VAL A 173 25.32 7.30 -18.24
C VAL A 173 24.53 8.61 -18.09
N LYS A 174 23.46 8.76 -18.87
CA LYS A 174 22.70 10.02 -18.94
C LYS A 174 21.21 9.79 -18.78
N LEU A 175 20.60 10.57 -17.88
CA LEU A 175 19.16 10.66 -17.73
C LEU A 175 18.60 11.79 -18.60
N GLN A 176 17.60 11.50 -19.40
CA GLN A 176 16.91 12.46 -20.26
C GLN A 176 15.44 12.49 -19.91
N VAL A 177 14.91 13.67 -19.56
CA VAL A 177 13.47 13.87 -19.37
C VAL A 177 12.82 13.94 -20.76
N LEU A 178 11.86 13.05 -20.99
CA LEU A 178 11.08 12.99 -22.24
C LEU A 178 9.81 13.81 -22.13
N TYR A 179 9.11 13.69 -20.98
CA TYR A 179 7.82 14.33 -20.75
C TYR A 179 7.64 14.71 -19.28
N SER A 180 6.86 15.76 -19.01
CA SER A 180 6.57 16.22 -17.65
C SER A 180 5.13 16.71 -17.56
N VAL A 181 4.44 16.30 -16.48
CA VAL A 181 3.06 16.71 -16.21
C VAL A 181 2.84 16.92 -14.71
N SER A 182 1.95 17.84 -14.34
CA SER A 182 1.50 17.97 -12.95
C SER A 182 0.35 16.98 -12.69
N THR A 183 0.48 16.17 -11.65
CA THR A 183 -0.53 15.15 -11.28
C THR A 183 -1.47 15.66 -10.20
N HIS A 184 -0.96 16.22 -9.11
CA HIS A 184 -1.75 16.66 -7.95
C HIS A 184 -1.51 18.13 -7.61
N GLN A 185 -2.53 18.78 -7.03
CA GLN A 185 -2.43 20.16 -6.53
C GLN A 185 -1.79 20.22 -5.14
N ARG A 186 -1.70 19.08 -4.45
CA ARG A 186 -1.09 18.92 -3.12
C ARG A 186 -0.01 17.86 -3.17
N LEU A 187 0.61 17.59 -2.02
CA LEU A 187 1.70 16.63 -1.90
C LEU A 187 1.30 15.23 -2.41
N LEU A 188 2.21 14.61 -3.12
CA LEU A 188 2.11 13.21 -3.50
C LEU A 188 2.31 12.30 -2.28
N VAL A 189 1.39 11.37 -2.06
CA VAL A 189 1.48 10.34 -1.02
C VAL A 189 2.30 9.15 -1.52
N ASP A 190 1.86 8.54 -2.61
CA ASP A 190 2.54 7.40 -3.24
C ASP A 190 2.17 7.32 -4.73
N ALA A 191 2.92 6.50 -5.47
CA ALA A 191 2.65 6.16 -6.86
C ALA A 191 3.08 4.74 -7.17
N LYS A 192 2.34 4.08 -8.05
CA LYS A 192 2.60 2.72 -8.53
C LYS A 192 2.35 2.64 -10.03
N ALA A 193 3.02 1.71 -10.68
CA ALA A 193 2.77 1.45 -12.11
C ALA A 193 2.47 -0.03 -12.35
N ILE A 194 1.63 -0.30 -13.35
CA ILE A 194 1.31 -1.63 -13.85
C ILE A 194 1.10 -1.57 -15.37
N GLY A 195 1.83 -2.36 -16.14
CA GLY A 195 1.82 -2.25 -17.60
C GLY A 195 2.15 -0.82 -18.05
N LEU A 196 1.27 -0.22 -18.83
CA LEU A 196 1.40 1.16 -19.32
C LEU A 196 0.67 2.19 -18.43
N LEU A 197 0.20 1.79 -17.25
CA LEU A 197 -0.53 2.68 -16.36
C LEU A 197 0.33 3.12 -15.19
N CYS A 198 0.21 4.39 -14.82
CA CYS A 198 0.72 4.94 -13.58
C CYS A 198 -0.46 5.47 -12.75
N VAL A 199 -0.57 4.98 -11.52
CA VAL A 199 -1.58 5.41 -10.56
C VAL A 199 -0.89 6.23 -9.48
N THR A 200 -1.47 7.35 -9.12
CA THR A 200 -0.93 8.29 -8.12
C THR A 200 -1.97 8.59 -7.06
N LEU A 201 -1.53 8.72 -5.82
CA LEU A 201 -2.35 9.10 -4.67
C LEU A 201 -1.83 10.43 -4.11
N GLY A 202 -2.69 11.42 -3.97
CA GLY A 202 -2.34 12.75 -3.47
C GLY A 202 -3.01 13.13 -2.15
N TRP A 203 -2.49 14.16 -1.51
CA TRP A 203 -3.10 14.79 -0.32
C TRP A 203 -4.37 15.58 -0.65
N ASP A 204 -4.69 15.74 -1.93
CA ASP A 204 -5.96 16.28 -2.42
C ASP A 204 -7.12 15.26 -2.36
N ARG A 205 -6.94 14.14 -1.69
CA ARG A 205 -7.87 13.00 -1.56
C ARG A 205 -8.21 12.36 -2.91
N LYS A 206 -7.36 12.54 -3.91
CA LYS A 206 -7.60 11.99 -5.24
C LYS A 206 -6.62 10.86 -5.55
N ILE A 207 -7.16 9.84 -6.19
CA ILE A 207 -6.40 8.85 -6.95
C ILE A 207 -6.52 9.26 -8.40
N LYS A 208 -5.39 9.33 -9.11
CA LYS A 208 -5.36 9.64 -10.54
C LYS A 208 -4.66 8.56 -11.31
N VAL A 209 -5.18 8.25 -12.49
CA VAL A 209 -4.64 7.25 -13.40
C VAL A 209 -4.15 7.95 -14.66
N PHE A 210 -2.94 7.60 -15.04
CA PHE A 210 -2.28 8.10 -16.26
C PHE A 210 -1.88 6.91 -17.14
N HIS A 211 -2.10 7.05 -18.43
CA HIS A 211 -1.52 6.16 -19.45
C HIS A 211 -0.18 6.72 -19.91
N ILE A 212 0.82 5.84 -19.94
CA ILE A 212 2.19 6.21 -20.28
C ILE A 212 2.65 5.38 -21.47
N GLU A 213 2.96 6.07 -22.54
CA GLU A 213 3.53 5.48 -23.75
C GLU A 213 4.66 6.38 -24.25
N ASN A 214 4.43 7.17 -25.31
CA ASN A 214 5.36 8.21 -25.75
C ASN A 214 5.14 9.53 -25.00
N GLN A 215 4.00 9.68 -24.36
CA GLN A 215 3.61 10.82 -23.54
C GLN A 215 2.83 10.33 -22.32
N VAL A 216 2.58 11.22 -21.37
CA VAL A 216 1.77 10.94 -20.18
C VAL A 216 0.37 11.53 -20.40
N THR A 217 -0.63 10.67 -20.50
CA THR A 217 -2.02 11.07 -20.72
C THR A 217 -2.86 10.78 -19.49
N PHE A 218 -3.59 11.79 -19.00
CA PHE A 218 -4.56 11.60 -17.91
C PHE A 218 -5.74 10.79 -18.42
N LEU A 219 -6.13 9.75 -17.65
CA LEU A 219 -7.31 8.92 -17.97
C LEU A 219 -8.50 9.25 -17.09
N CYS A 220 -8.36 9.14 -15.78
CA CYS A 220 -9.44 9.35 -14.82
C CYS A 220 -8.92 9.68 -13.43
N ASP A 221 -9.83 10.14 -12.58
CA ASP A 221 -9.59 10.27 -11.14
C ASP A 221 -10.75 9.67 -10.32
N TYR A 222 -10.46 9.46 -9.04
CA TYR A 222 -11.43 9.05 -8.03
C TYR A 222 -11.18 9.84 -6.74
N GLU A 223 -12.24 10.43 -6.18
CA GLU A 223 -12.17 11.18 -4.93
C GLU A 223 -12.47 10.25 -3.74
N LEU A 224 -11.52 10.18 -2.80
CA LEU A 224 -11.66 9.43 -1.56
C LEU A 224 -12.44 10.23 -0.52
N PRO A 225 -13.20 9.55 0.36
CA PRO A 225 -13.95 10.23 1.42
C PRO A 225 -13.06 10.92 2.45
N LEU A 226 -11.87 10.38 2.71
CA LEU A 226 -10.86 10.90 3.61
C LEU A 226 -9.48 10.88 2.94
N GLN A 227 -8.47 11.38 3.64
CA GLN A 227 -7.07 11.38 3.21
C GLN A 227 -6.58 9.95 2.96
N GLY A 228 -6.13 9.66 1.74
CA GLY A 228 -5.45 8.41 1.43
C GLY A 228 -4.08 8.33 2.11
N THR A 229 -3.74 7.19 2.67
CA THR A 229 -2.49 6.97 3.43
C THR A 229 -1.52 6.04 2.71
N ALA A 230 -2.01 5.02 2.06
CA ALA A 230 -1.24 4.05 1.29
C ALA A 230 -2.14 3.37 0.27
N PHE A 231 -1.57 2.85 -0.79
CA PHE A 231 -2.29 1.98 -1.72
C PHE A 231 -1.33 1.00 -2.40
N ASP A 232 -1.91 -0.05 -2.94
CA ASP A 232 -1.25 -0.92 -3.90
C ASP A 232 -2.25 -1.38 -4.95
N LEU A 233 -1.75 -1.95 -6.05
CA LEU A 233 -2.58 -2.36 -7.19
C LEU A 233 -2.09 -3.70 -7.75
N ILE A 234 -3.01 -4.41 -8.37
CA ILE A 234 -2.75 -5.70 -8.98
C ILE A 234 -3.68 -5.92 -10.18
N GLU A 235 -3.20 -6.65 -11.16
CA GLU A 235 -4.05 -7.23 -12.20
C GLU A 235 -4.56 -8.59 -11.73
N TYR A 236 -5.87 -8.72 -11.59
CA TYR A 236 -6.51 -9.95 -11.13
C TYR A 236 -7.79 -10.21 -11.92
N ARG A 237 -7.85 -11.38 -12.58
CA ARG A 237 -8.98 -11.79 -13.46
C ARG A 237 -9.32 -10.73 -14.50
N ASP A 238 -8.31 -10.30 -15.25
CA ASP A 238 -8.41 -9.31 -16.32
C ASP A 238 -8.93 -7.93 -15.87
N GLN A 239 -8.84 -7.63 -14.58
CA GLN A 239 -9.19 -6.34 -14.01
C GLN A 239 -8.04 -5.79 -13.19
N ILE A 240 -7.81 -4.50 -13.29
CA ILE A 240 -6.88 -3.81 -12.40
C ILE A 240 -7.63 -3.40 -11.15
N MET A 241 -7.23 -4.00 -10.03
CA MET A 241 -7.80 -3.71 -8.71
C MET A 241 -6.83 -2.86 -7.90
N LEU A 242 -7.36 -1.87 -7.21
CA LEU A 242 -6.64 -1.02 -6.28
C LEU A 242 -7.16 -1.26 -4.86
N VAL A 243 -6.24 -1.40 -3.92
CA VAL A 243 -6.56 -1.46 -2.49
C VAL A 243 -6.00 -0.21 -1.82
N VAL A 244 -6.86 0.58 -1.20
CA VAL A 244 -6.52 1.91 -0.68
C VAL A 244 -6.85 2.00 0.80
N GLY A 245 -5.87 2.41 1.58
CA GLY A 245 -6.01 2.80 2.99
C GLY A 245 -6.29 4.29 3.11
N ILE A 246 -7.15 4.65 4.04
CA ILE A 246 -7.47 6.05 4.36
C ILE A 246 -7.15 6.35 5.83
N SER A 247 -6.95 7.62 6.15
CA SER A 247 -6.63 8.07 7.50
C SER A 247 -7.77 7.79 8.49
N ASP A 248 -7.38 7.43 9.71
CA ASP A 248 -8.30 7.23 10.83
C ASP A 248 -9.47 6.29 10.49
N SER A 249 -9.14 5.21 9.77
CA SER A 249 -10.12 4.24 9.32
C SER A 249 -9.53 2.83 9.31
N SER A 250 -10.21 1.90 9.95
CA SER A 250 -9.87 0.48 9.98
C SER A 250 -10.42 -0.31 8.78
N VAL A 251 -10.83 0.39 7.71
CA VAL A 251 -11.31 -0.27 6.49
C VAL A 251 -10.46 0.10 5.28
N LEU A 252 -10.24 -0.86 4.40
CA LEU A 252 -9.65 -0.64 3.09
C LEU A 252 -10.74 -0.43 2.04
N HIS A 253 -10.51 0.49 1.13
CA HIS A 253 -11.35 0.67 -0.05
C HIS A 253 -10.79 -0.13 -1.21
N VAL A 254 -11.62 -0.95 -1.84
CA VAL A 254 -11.27 -1.69 -3.05
C VAL A 254 -11.94 -1.02 -4.23
N LEU A 255 -11.11 -0.60 -5.18
CA LEU A 255 -11.55 0.02 -6.43
C LEU A 255 -11.14 -0.88 -7.59
N THR A 256 -11.82 -0.77 -8.71
CA THR A 256 -11.42 -1.38 -9.98
C THR A 256 -11.32 -0.33 -11.06
N LEU A 257 -10.35 -0.50 -11.96
CA LEU A 257 -10.25 0.29 -13.18
C LEU A 257 -10.94 -0.49 -14.31
N HIS A 258 -12.00 0.10 -14.85
CA HIS A 258 -12.77 -0.46 -15.96
C HIS A 258 -13.14 0.66 -16.93
N ASP A 259 -12.92 0.46 -18.23
CA ASP A 259 -13.24 1.44 -19.29
C ASP A 259 -12.68 2.84 -18.98
N ASN A 260 -11.43 2.94 -18.56
CA ASN A 260 -10.78 4.19 -18.15
C ASN A 260 -11.52 4.94 -17.02
N SER A 261 -12.23 4.23 -16.17
CA SER A 261 -12.95 4.79 -15.02
C SER A 261 -12.65 3.99 -13.76
N LEU A 262 -12.32 4.68 -12.67
CA LEU A 262 -12.19 4.07 -11.36
C LEU A 262 -13.58 3.95 -10.72
N ARG A 263 -13.92 2.73 -10.27
CA ARG A 263 -15.18 2.42 -9.62
C ARG A 263 -14.94 1.79 -8.26
N PHE A 264 -15.69 2.21 -7.27
CA PHE A 264 -15.75 1.55 -5.98
C PHE A 264 -16.40 0.17 -6.12
N VAL A 265 -15.81 -0.84 -5.46
CA VAL A 265 -16.33 -2.21 -5.46
C VAL A 265 -16.84 -2.59 -4.08
N TYR A 266 -15.99 -2.58 -3.06
CA TYR A 266 -16.35 -2.90 -1.68
C TYR A 266 -15.26 -2.40 -0.71
N ARG A 267 -15.54 -2.57 0.59
CA ARG A 267 -14.58 -2.31 1.66
C ARG A 267 -14.16 -3.60 2.36
N ILE A 268 -12.92 -3.67 2.82
CA ILE A 268 -12.41 -4.74 3.68
C ILE A 268 -12.26 -4.16 5.08
N ALA A 269 -13.00 -4.68 6.05
CA ALA A 269 -12.80 -4.32 7.46
C ALA A 269 -11.59 -5.08 8.01
N LEU A 270 -10.66 -4.35 8.61
CA LEU A 270 -9.41 -4.87 9.17
C LEU A 270 -9.54 -5.26 10.66
N CYS A 271 -10.65 -4.92 11.29
CA CYS A 271 -10.95 -5.26 12.68
C CYS A 271 -12.38 -5.74 12.80
N GLU A 272 -12.65 -6.46 13.87
CA GLU A 272 -14.01 -6.85 14.25
C GLU A 272 -14.82 -5.62 14.69
N ALA A 273 -16.14 -5.63 14.47
CA ALA A 273 -17.00 -4.48 14.75
C ALA A 273 -16.98 -4.03 16.22
N GLN A 274 -16.76 -4.96 17.14
CA GLN A 274 -16.66 -4.65 18.57
C GLN A 274 -15.41 -3.83 18.94
N TYR A 275 -14.35 -3.85 18.09
CA TYR A 275 -13.10 -3.12 18.29
C TYR A 275 -12.99 -1.88 17.39
N MET A 276 -14.08 -1.42 16.77
CA MET A 276 -14.07 -0.21 15.93
C MET A 276 -13.79 1.10 16.69
N VAL A 277 -13.68 1.02 18.01
CA VAL A 277 -13.34 2.19 18.85
C VAL A 277 -11.88 2.60 18.68
N ASP A 278 -11.00 1.65 18.37
CA ASP A 278 -9.59 1.92 18.14
C ASP A 278 -9.35 2.24 16.65
N LEU A 279 -9.53 3.50 16.29
CA LEU A 279 -9.24 3.97 14.95
C LEU A 279 -7.73 3.94 14.70
N PHE A 280 -7.33 3.27 13.64
CA PHE A 280 -5.96 3.26 13.15
C PHE A 280 -5.95 3.55 11.65
N SER A 281 -4.80 3.90 11.12
CA SER A 281 -4.63 4.12 9.69
C SER A 281 -3.78 3.01 9.08
N PRO A 282 -4.16 2.43 7.94
CA PRO A 282 -3.25 1.67 7.10
C PRO A 282 -2.11 2.59 6.64
N ARG A 283 -0.85 2.25 6.95
CA ARG A 283 0.32 3.08 6.59
C ARG A 283 1.15 2.50 5.47
N SER A 284 1.08 1.21 5.27
CA SER A 284 1.76 0.51 4.19
C SER A 284 0.85 -0.62 3.71
N ILE A 285 0.70 -0.75 2.40
CA ILE A 285 -0.07 -1.81 1.76
C ILE A 285 0.83 -2.46 0.72
N SER A 286 0.81 -3.78 0.68
CA SER A 286 1.52 -4.57 -0.32
C SER A 286 0.68 -5.75 -0.75
N ILE A 287 0.47 -5.91 -2.06
CA ILE A 287 -0.33 -7.00 -2.64
C ILE A 287 0.60 -8.03 -3.26
N LEU A 288 0.29 -9.29 -3.07
CA LEU A 288 0.98 -10.41 -3.69
C LEU A 288 -0.01 -11.26 -4.50
N GLN A 289 0.33 -11.51 -5.75
CA GLN A 289 -0.38 -12.50 -6.55
C GLN A 289 -0.06 -13.91 -6.05
N THR A 290 -1.08 -14.70 -5.80
CA THR A 290 -0.93 -16.11 -5.45
C THR A 290 -1.76 -16.98 -6.39
N SER A 291 -1.62 -18.29 -6.28
CA SER A 291 -2.35 -19.25 -7.14
C SER A 291 -3.87 -19.28 -6.91
N LEU A 292 -4.34 -18.89 -5.71
CA LEU A 292 -5.77 -18.93 -5.38
C LEU A 292 -6.41 -17.55 -5.46
N SER A 293 -5.95 -16.62 -4.63
CA SER A 293 -6.44 -15.24 -4.59
C SER A 293 -5.32 -14.32 -4.11
N PRO A 294 -5.23 -13.08 -4.58
CA PRO A 294 -4.21 -12.18 -4.11
C PRO A 294 -4.29 -11.98 -2.59
N LEU A 295 -3.14 -11.92 -1.96
CA LEU A 295 -2.98 -11.58 -0.54
C LEU A 295 -2.61 -10.13 -0.40
N VAL A 296 -3.20 -9.45 0.56
CA VAL A 296 -2.95 -8.04 0.89
C VAL A 296 -2.35 -7.96 2.29
N ALA A 297 -1.13 -7.49 2.39
CA ALA A 297 -0.48 -7.19 3.66
C ALA A 297 -0.67 -5.71 3.99
N VAL A 298 -1.04 -5.42 5.22
CA VAL A 298 -1.31 -4.06 5.71
C VAL A 298 -0.49 -3.81 6.97
N GLY A 299 0.44 -2.86 6.90
CA GLY A 299 1.11 -2.30 8.07
C GLY A 299 0.27 -1.17 8.64
N THR A 300 -0.03 -1.23 9.93
CA THR A 300 -0.96 -0.31 10.59
C THR A 300 -0.25 0.75 11.43
N SER A 301 -1.00 1.77 11.88
CA SER A 301 -0.49 2.84 12.74
C SER A 301 -0.59 2.57 14.25
N HIS A 302 -0.81 1.33 14.68
CA HIS A 302 -0.88 1.00 16.10
C HIS A 302 0.42 1.35 16.83
N GLU A 303 0.26 1.88 18.02
CA GLU A 303 1.35 2.19 18.95
C GLU A 303 1.24 1.31 20.20
N PRO A 304 2.34 0.92 20.84
CA PRO A 304 3.75 1.20 20.50
C PRO A 304 4.33 0.31 19.40
N PHE A 305 3.60 -0.72 18.95
CA PHE A 305 4.07 -1.67 17.95
C PHE A 305 3.14 -1.74 16.75
N MET A 306 3.73 -1.73 15.55
CA MET A 306 3.00 -1.94 14.31
C MET A 306 2.33 -3.33 14.31
N ARG A 307 1.08 -3.39 13.92
CA ARG A 307 0.43 -4.65 13.57
C ARG A 307 0.48 -4.87 12.07
N ILE A 308 0.62 -6.12 11.69
CA ILE A 308 0.51 -6.55 10.30
C ILE A 308 -0.76 -7.37 10.18
N ILE A 309 -1.66 -6.89 9.32
CA ILE A 309 -2.91 -7.57 9.02
C ILE A 309 -2.81 -8.11 7.60
N VAL A 310 -3.09 -9.39 7.44
CA VAL A 310 -3.13 -10.05 6.13
C VAL A 310 -4.55 -10.39 5.79
N THR A 311 -4.98 -9.94 4.61
CA THR A 311 -6.30 -10.23 4.06
C THR A 311 -6.16 -10.89 2.69
N ARG A 312 -7.18 -11.58 2.23
CA ARG A 312 -7.31 -11.97 0.83
C ARG A 312 -8.09 -10.90 0.07
N LEU A 313 -7.80 -10.78 -1.21
CA LEU A 313 -8.59 -9.98 -2.15
C LEU A 313 -9.54 -10.91 -2.90
N ASP A 314 -10.81 -10.52 -3.01
CA ASP A 314 -11.81 -11.29 -3.70
C ASP A 314 -12.67 -10.39 -4.61
N ILE A 315 -13.28 -10.96 -5.63
CA ILE A 315 -14.30 -10.27 -6.42
C ILE A 315 -15.66 -10.67 -5.83
N PRO A 316 -16.39 -9.74 -5.19
CA PRO A 316 -17.63 -10.06 -4.52
C PRO A 316 -18.67 -10.58 -5.53
N ARG A 317 -19.37 -11.64 -5.15
CA ARG A 317 -20.49 -12.19 -5.90
C ARG A 317 -21.83 -11.57 -5.50
N ASP A 318 -21.87 -10.92 -4.37
CA ASP A 318 -23.00 -10.26 -3.75
C ASP A 318 -22.78 -8.75 -3.65
N ARG A 319 -23.81 -8.01 -3.27
CA ARG A 319 -23.78 -6.56 -3.10
C ARG A 319 -23.28 -6.11 -1.73
N ALA A 320 -22.60 -6.97 -0.98
CA ALA A 320 -22.06 -6.59 0.31
C ALA A 320 -21.03 -5.47 0.14
N THR A 321 -21.27 -4.34 0.77
CA THR A 321 -20.39 -3.16 0.67
C THR A 321 -19.19 -3.26 1.61
N ILE A 322 -19.29 -4.03 2.71
CA ILE A 322 -18.22 -4.28 3.68
C ILE A 322 -18.02 -5.78 3.88
N ARG A 323 -16.77 -6.23 3.77
CA ARG A 323 -16.38 -7.63 3.97
C ARG A 323 -15.48 -7.73 5.21
N ARG A 324 -15.84 -8.62 6.13
CA ARG A 324 -15.09 -8.93 7.36
C ARG A 324 -14.44 -10.30 7.36
N ASP A 325 -14.95 -11.19 6.51
CA ASP A 325 -14.52 -12.57 6.34
C ASP A 325 -13.19 -12.72 5.59
N LEU A 326 -12.57 -11.63 5.18
CA LEU A 326 -11.37 -11.65 4.35
C LEU A 326 -10.07 -11.58 5.15
N VAL A 327 -10.11 -11.21 6.43
CA VAL A 327 -8.92 -11.16 7.28
C VAL A 327 -8.46 -12.57 7.63
N LEU A 328 -7.21 -12.87 7.30
CA LEU A 328 -6.60 -14.19 7.53
C LEU A 328 -5.69 -14.20 8.74
N ARG A 329 -4.96 -13.12 8.99
CA ARG A 329 -4.00 -13.00 10.10
C ARG A 329 -3.94 -11.57 10.62
N ASN A 330 -3.70 -11.44 11.93
CA ASN A 330 -3.38 -10.19 12.60
C ASN A 330 -2.21 -10.46 13.56
N ILE A 331 -1.02 -9.98 13.21
CA ILE A 331 0.23 -10.30 13.88
C ILE A 331 0.83 -9.03 14.48
N ASN A 332 1.30 -9.11 15.74
CA ASN A 332 2.13 -8.08 16.31
C ASN A 332 3.56 -8.23 15.73
N SER A 333 4.00 -7.23 14.98
CA SER A 333 5.33 -7.28 14.36
C SER A 333 6.47 -7.02 15.35
N HIS A 334 6.17 -6.60 16.58
CA HIS A 334 7.15 -6.08 17.54
C HIS A 334 8.04 -4.96 16.97
N LEU A 335 7.60 -4.29 15.92
CA LEU A 335 8.24 -3.13 15.31
C LEU A 335 7.80 -1.90 16.07
N SER A 336 8.74 -1.29 16.79
CA SER A 336 8.46 -0.07 17.55
C SER A 336 8.11 1.09 16.63
N GLN A 337 7.02 1.76 16.92
CA GLN A 337 6.60 2.94 16.15
C GLN A 337 5.85 3.96 17.01
N ASN A 338 5.76 5.16 16.48
CA ASN A 338 4.99 6.26 17.01
C ASN A 338 4.17 6.92 15.88
N LYS A 339 3.40 7.95 16.20
CA LYS A 339 2.54 8.66 15.23
C LYS A 339 3.26 9.20 13.99
N PHE A 340 4.59 9.40 14.04
CA PHE A 340 5.40 9.91 12.93
C PHE A 340 6.15 8.80 12.17
N SER A 341 6.09 7.57 12.64
CA SER A 341 6.77 6.44 12.02
C SER A 341 6.20 6.13 10.65
N GLN A 342 7.06 5.74 9.73
CA GLN A 342 6.71 5.31 8.38
C GLN A 342 7.35 3.94 8.14
N SER A 343 6.85 2.95 8.88
CA SER A 343 7.32 1.57 8.77
C SER A 343 7.02 1.01 7.39
N LEU A 344 7.95 0.25 6.87
CA LEU A 344 7.90 -0.34 5.53
C LEU A 344 7.62 -1.84 5.64
N ILE A 345 6.75 -2.34 4.80
CA ILE A 345 6.50 -3.77 4.64
C ILE A 345 6.57 -4.18 3.17
N THR A 346 6.99 -5.40 2.92
CA THR A 346 6.90 -6.06 1.61
C THR A 346 6.83 -7.57 1.77
N TRP A 347 6.29 -8.24 0.77
CA TRP A 347 6.27 -9.69 0.71
C TRP A 347 7.70 -10.25 0.54
N ARG A 348 8.00 -11.33 1.25
CA ARG A 348 9.16 -12.15 0.95
C ARG A 348 8.78 -13.12 -0.16
N VAL A 349 9.17 -12.79 -1.38
CA VAL A 349 8.97 -13.65 -2.55
C VAL A 349 10.19 -14.55 -2.69
N LEU A 350 9.96 -15.84 -2.86
CA LEU A 350 10.99 -16.85 -3.10
C LEU A 350 11.24 -17.00 -4.61
N PRO A 351 12.36 -17.61 -5.04
CA PRO A 351 12.69 -17.78 -6.45
C PRO A 351 11.63 -18.54 -7.27
N ASP A 352 10.83 -19.38 -6.63
CA ASP A 352 9.69 -20.10 -7.22
C ASP A 352 8.40 -19.28 -7.25
N HIS A 353 8.48 -17.96 -6.99
CA HIS A 353 7.37 -17.03 -6.85
C HIS A 353 6.37 -17.33 -5.73
N SER A 354 6.68 -18.27 -4.84
CA SER A 354 5.93 -18.46 -3.60
C SER A 354 6.34 -17.44 -2.54
N THR A 355 5.60 -17.37 -1.44
CA THR A 355 5.96 -16.56 -0.28
C THR A 355 5.90 -17.37 1.00
N CYS A 356 6.75 -17.05 1.94
CA CYS A 356 6.69 -17.58 3.30
C CYS A 356 6.31 -16.51 4.33
N GLY A 357 6.24 -15.25 3.94
CA GLY A 357 5.92 -14.19 4.87
C GLY A 357 6.24 -12.79 4.40
N ILE A 358 6.45 -11.92 5.37
CA ILE A 358 6.58 -10.48 5.15
C ILE A 358 7.91 -9.98 5.73
N TRP A 359 8.61 -9.18 4.95
CA TRP A 359 9.69 -8.34 5.43
C TRP A 359 9.13 -7.04 6.00
N ALA A 360 9.62 -6.62 7.16
CA ALA A 360 9.28 -5.36 7.78
C ALA A 360 10.52 -4.63 8.30
N LEU A 361 10.54 -3.32 8.13
CA LEU A 361 11.62 -2.44 8.56
C LEU A 361 11.02 -1.16 9.14
N GLY A 362 11.43 -0.81 10.34
CA GLY A 362 10.90 0.34 11.08
C GLY A 362 11.95 1.32 11.52
N ASP A 363 11.55 2.18 12.45
CA ASP A 363 12.40 3.24 13.02
C ASP A 363 13.41 2.68 14.05
N ASP A 364 13.26 1.44 14.47
CA ASP A 364 14.16 0.77 15.42
C ASP A 364 15.44 0.22 14.76
N GLY A 365 15.56 0.35 13.44
CA GLY A 365 16.69 -0.17 12.67
C GLY A 365 16.73 -1.69 12.55
N LEU A 366 15.72 -2.40 13.05
CA LEU A 366 15.63 -3.84 12.97
C LEU A 366 14.96 -4.26 11.65
N PHE A 367 15.63 -5.15 10.94
CA PHE A 367 15.07 -5.82 9.77
C PHE A 367 14.39 -7.11 10.23
N LYS A 368 13.08 -7.20 10.06
CA LYS A 368 12.27 -8.30 10.58
C LYS A 368 11.65 -9.11 9.46
N GLY A 369 11.66 -10.42 9.64
CA GLY A 369 10.89 -11.38 8.86
C GLY A 369 9.76 -11.94 9.70
N ILE A 370 8.56 -12.00 9.14
CA ILE A 370 7.35 -12.41 9.83
C ILE A 370 6.78 -13.62 9.12
N ASP A 371 6.82 -14.75 9.81
CA ASP A 371 6.20 -15.99 9.34
C ASP A 371 4.69 -15.89 9.49
N LEU A 372 3.96 -16.07 8.41
CA LEU A 372 2.51 -15.96 8.41
C LEU A 372 1.81 -17.20 8.96
N ILE A 373 2.44 -18.35 8.91
CA ILE A 373 1.86 -19.61 9.42
C ILE A 373 1.95 -19.64 10.94
N THR A 374 3.16 -19.50 11.48
CA THR A 374 3.40 -19.59 12.92
C THR A 374 3.17 -18.26 13.64
N GLY A 375 3.25 -17.13 12.95
CA GLY A 375 3.26 -15.80 13.54
C GLY A 375 4.60 -15.43 14.17
N ALA A 376 5.65 -16.24 14.01
CA ALA A 376 6.96 -15.98 14.55
C ALA A 376 7.59 -14.76 13.88
N VAL A 377 8.29 -13.96 14.68
CA VAL A 377 9.03 -12.78 14.24
C VAL A 377 10.51 -13.03 14.41
N TYR A 378 11.21 -13.01 13.29
CA TYR A 378 12.67 -13.14 13.24
C TYR A 378 13.26 -11.75 13.02
N GLN A 379 14.40 -11.45 13.61
CA GLN A 379 14.99 -10.12 13.50
C GLN A 379 16.49 -10.15 13.22
N ASN A 380 16.96 -9.15 12.50
CA ASN A 380 18.36 -8.89 12.25
C ASN A 380 18.60 -7.38 12.33
N GLU A 381 19.71 -6.99 12.92
CA GLU A 381 20.16 -5.60 13.00
C GLU A 381 20.92 -5.21 11.74
N GLY A 382 21.05 -3.93 11.49
CA GLY A 382 21.91 -3.47 10.41
C GLY A 382 21.57 -2.16 9.75
N PHE A 383 20.47 -1.51 10.13
CA PHE A 383 20.12 -0.20 9.61
C PHE A 383 20.23 0.88 10.71
N GLU A 384 21.03 1.92 10.46
CA GLU A 384 21.15 3.06 11.36
C GLU A 384 20.17 4.17 10.96
N GLY A 385 19.25 4.50 11.85
CA GLY A 385 18.23 5.53 11.63
C GLY A 385 16.98 5.00 10.91
N ARG A 386 16.25 5.90 10.26
CA ARG A 386 14.97 5.58 9.62
C ARG A 386 15.17 5.16 8.17
N ALA A 387 14.76 3.96 7.83
CA ALA A 387 14.57 3.58 6.43
C ALA A 387 13.36 4.31 5.83
N LYS A 388 13.52 4.81 4.61
CA LYS A 388 12.46 5.51 3.87
C LYS A 388 11.95 4.72 2.68
N CYS A 389 12.75 3.80 2.20
CA CYS A 389 12.41 2.93 1.07
C CYS A 389 13.26 1.67 1.12
N PHE A 390 12.79 0.66 0.44
CA PHE A 390 13.57 -0.54 0.16
C PHE A 390 13.28 -1.04 -1.25
N VAL A 391 14.19 -1.83 -1.76
CA VAL A 391 14.05 -2.56 -3.01
C VAL A 391 14.71 -3.93 -2.83
N HIS A 392 14.18 -4.93 -3.47
CA HIS A 392 14.71 -6.28 -3.42
C HIS A 392 14.76 -6.92 -4.81
N SER A 393 15.67 -7.86 -4.97
CA SER A 393 15.73 -8.82 -6.07
C SER A 393 15.92 -10.22 -5.49
N ASP A 394 16.02 -11.22 -6.34
CA ASP A 394 16.31 -12.60 -5.91
C ASP A 394 17.68 -12.71 -5.21
N SER A 395 18.59 -11.79 -5.50
CA SER A 395 19.99 -11.82 -5.03
C SER A 395 20.25 -10.93 -3.82
N PHE A 396 19.41 -9.94 -3.53
CA PHE A 396 19.64 -8.99 -2.43
C PHE A 396 18.41 -8.20 -2.03
N PHE A 397 18.48 -7.64 -0.83
CA PHE A 397 17.54 -6.68 -0.29
C PHE A 397 18.28 -5.39 0.08
N ILE A 398 17.84 -4.23 -0.40
CA ILE A 398 18.45 -2.94 -0.12
C ILE A 398 17.43 -2.03 0.56
N ALA A 399 17.77 -1.50 1.73
CA ALA A 399 17.02 -0.45 2.40
C ALA A 399 17.82 0.86 2.40
N SER A 400 17.14 1.97 2.19
CA SER A 400 17.76 3.29 2.13
C SER A 400 16.98 4.34 2.91
N GLY A 401 17.72 5.32 3.39
CA GLY A 401 17.23 6.47 4.14
C GLY A 401 18.38 7.45 4.35
N SER A 402 18.82 7.65 5.60
CA SER A 402 20.03 8.41 5.92
C SER A 402 21.33 7.70 5.51
N CYS A 403 21.27 6.39 5.35
CA CYS A 403 22.30 5.54 4.76
C CYS A 403 21.63 4.53 3.82
N SER A 404 22.42 3.71 3.14
CA SER A 404 21.91 2.55 2.41
C SER A 404 22.64 1.30 2.89
N VAL A 405 21.86 0.25 3.12
CA VAL A 405 22.36 -1.06 3.60
C VAL A 405 21.79 -2.15 2.70
N MET A 406 22.66 -3.06 2.31
CA MET A 406 22.31 -4.24 1.52
C MET A 406 22.48 -5.49 2.37
N TRP A 407 21.50 -6.36 2.35
CA TRP A 407 21.58 -7.73 2.86
C TRP A 407 21.67 -8.68 1.67
N LEU A 408 22.64 -9.59 1.74
CA LEU A 408 22.76 -10.70 0.80
C LEU A 408 21.99 -11.91 1.34
N PRO A 409 21.43 -12.76 0.50
CA PRO A 409 20.70 -13.96 0.90
C PRO A 409 21.59 -14.99 1.62
#